data_761e68c307cbaba0159e75b2bf7980a8
#
_entry.id   761e68c307cbaba0159e75b2bf7980a8
#
_cell.length_a   1.000
_cell.length_b   1.000
_cell.length_c   1.000
_cell.angle_alpha   90.00
_cell.angle_beta   90.00
_cell.angle_gamma   90.00
#
_symmetry.space_group_name_H-M   'P 1'
#
loop_
_entity.id
_entity.type
_entity.pdbx_description
1 polymer ?
#
loop_
_entity_poly.entity_id
_entity_poly.type
_entity_poly.pdbx_seq_one_letter_code
_entity_poly.pdbx_strand_id
1 'polypeptide(L)'
;PGGIAHAFNGSRQQADILIGMGFKLGFGGSMSYGGSTRIRELAASLPLEAIVLETDAPDIPPEFVGRGRNEPAFLPRIAQFLCELRAISADALARTTRQSVARVLPGIGMLPPRL
;
A
#
# COMPACT_ATOMS: atom_id res chain seq x y z
N PRO A 1 11.01 -13.26 -8.51
CA PRO A 1 11.46 -11.93 -8.85
C PRO A 1 10.34 -10.95 -8.93
N GLY A 2 10.55 -9.80 -9.52
CA GLY A 2 9.68 -8.67 -9.44
C GLY A 2 10.27 -7.63 -8.51
N GLY A 3 9.43 -6.88 -7.83
CA GLY A 3 9.89 -5.83 -6.95
C GLY A 3 8.71 -5.04 -6.40
N ILE A 4 9.00 -3.85 -5.90
CA ILE A 4 7.98 -2.96 -5.38
C ILE A 4 8.05 -1.64 -6.15
N ALA A 5 6.92 -1.24 -6.76
CA ALA A 5 6.78 0.06 -7.39
C ALA A 5 6.34 1.05 -6.31
N HIS A 6 7.30 1.77 -5.75
CA HIS A 6 7.11 2.70 -4.65
C HIS A 6 6.23 3.88 -5.05
N ALA A 7 5.35 4.30 -4.14
CA ALA A 7 4.47 5.46 -4.31
C ALA A 7 3.76 5.43 -5.67
N PHE A 8 3.11 4.32 -5.98
CA PHE A 8 2.53 4.12 -7.29
C PHE A 8 1.48 5.19 -7.59
N ASN A 9 1.62 5.83 -8.73
CA ASN A 9 0.69 6.86 -9.21
C ASN A 9 0.57 6.78 -10.74
N GLY A 10 0.33 5.59 -11.25
CA GLY A 10 0.17 5.37 -12.67
C GLY A 10 -1.28 5.10 -13.07
N SER A 11 -1.46 4.76 -14.34
CA SER A 11 -2.75 4.36 -14.87
C SER A 11 -3.06 2.91 -14.52
N ARG A 12 -4.31 2.49 -14.72
CA ARG A 12 -4.71 1.09 -14.59
C ARG A 12 -3.89 0.19 -15.50
N GLN A 13 -3.63 0.65 -16.72
CA GLN A 13 -2.85 -0.13 -17.67
C GLN A 13 -1.42 -0.33 -17.19
N GLN A 14 -0.80 0.71 -16.65
CA GLN A 14 0.54 0.60 -16.08
C GLN A 14 0.56 -0.34 -14.88
N ALA A 15 -0.46 -0.26 -14.03
CA ALA A 15 -0.59 -1.15 -12.89
C ALA A 15 -0.66 -2.61 -13.32
N ASP A 16 -1.50 -2.90 -14.31
CA ASP A 16 -1.67 -4.27 -14.81
C ASP A 16 -0.38 -4.82 -15.40
N ILE A 17 0.37 -4.00 -16.11
CA ILE A 17 1.67 -4.40 -16.68
C ILE A 17 2.65 -4.76 -15.57
N LEU A 18 2.77 -3.90 -14.55
CA LEU A 18 3.69 -4.15 -13.44
C LEU A 18 3.31 -5.40 -12.66
N ILE A 19 2.01 -5.58 -12.40
CA ILE A 19 1.52 -6.77 -11.70
C ILE A 19 1.86 -8.03 -12.51
N GLY A 20 1.68 -7.98 -13.84
CA GLY A 20 2.03 -9.09 -14.71
C GLY A 20 3.52 -9.43 -14.68
N MET A 21 4.36 -8.47 -14.35
CA MET A 21 5.81 -8.66 -14.21
C MET A 21 6.20 -9.11 -12.79
N GLY A 22 5.26 -9.33 -11.92
CA GLY A 22 5.53 -9.76 -10.54
C GLY A 22 5.76 -8.64 -9.55
N PHE A 23 5.52 -7.39 -9.93
CA PHE A 23 5.68 -6.25 -9.03
C PHE A 23 4.51 -6.13 -8.07
N LYS A 24 4.80 -5.65 -6.86
CA LYS A 24 3.80 -5.15 -5.93
C LYS A 24 3.77 -3.64 -6.03
N LEU A 25 2.60 -3.04 -5.78
CA LEU A 25 2.41 -1.61 -5.92
C LEU A 25 2.25 -0.99 -4.54
N GLY A 26 3.07 0.03 -4.25
CA GLY A 26 3.06 0.71 -2.96
C GLY A 26 2.04 1.83 -2.91
N PHE A 27 1.15 1.76 -1.93
CA PHE A 27 0.14 2.80 -1.68
C PHE A 27 0.32 3.35 -0.27
N GLY A 28 0.23 4.66 -0.13
CA GLY A 28 0.42 5.32 1.14
C GLY A 28 -0.51 6.50 1.32
N GLY A 29 -0.03 7.54 1.97
CA GLY A 29 -0.83 8.71 2.32
C GLY A 29 -1.50 9.41 1.15
N SER A 30 -0.94 9.29 -0.06
CA SER A 30 -1.51 9.94 -1.24
C SER A 30 -2.93 9.49 -1.55
N MET A 31 -3.31 8.25 -1.20
CA MET A 31 -4.67 7.77 -1.42
C MET A 31 -5.69 8.38 -0.47
N SER A 32 -5.25 9.02 0.61
CA SER A 32 -6.16 9.61 1.60
C SER A 32 -6.77 10.95 1.16
N TYR A 33 -6.21 11.58 0.14
CA TYR A 33 -6.71 12.87 -0.34
C TYR A 33 -7.95 12.69 -1.22
N GLY A 34 -8.98 13.49 -0.96
CA GLY A 34 -10.23 13.40 -1.71
C GLY A 34 -10.08 13.63 -3.21
N GLY A 35 -9.09 14.44 -3.63
CA GLY A 35 -8.81 14.69 -5.05
C GLY A 35 -8.05 13.57 -5.75
N SER A 36 -7.57 12.58 -5.03
CA SER A 36 -6.78 11.48 -5.59
C SER A 36 -7.67 10.34 -6.07
N THR A 37 -8.62 10.65 -6.96
CA THR A 37 -9.64 9.68 -7.37
C THR A 37 -9.04 8.46 -8.06
N ARG A 38 -8.06 8.66 -8.95
CA ARG A 38 -7.44 7.54 -9.67
C ARG A 38 -6.68 6.62 -8.72
N ILE A 39 -5.86 7.19 -7.83
CA ILE A 39 -5.09 6.38 -6.87
C ILE A 39 -6.04 5.62 -5.96
N ARG A 40 -7.08 6.29 -5.48
CA ARG A 40 -8.07 5.69 -4.59
C ARG A 40 -8.84 4.56 -5.27
N GLU A 41 -9.22 4.76 -6.52
CA GLU A 41 -9.90 3.73 -7.29
C GLU A 41 -9.02 2.50 -7.47
N LEU A 42 -7.74 2.68 -7.79
CA LEU A 42 -6.80 1.57 -7.93
C LEU A 42 -6.59 0.85 -6.60
N ALA A 43 -6.45 1.60 -5.51
CA ALA A 43 -6.29 1.00 -4.18
C ALA A 43 -7.53 0.19 -3.79
N ALA A 44 -8.71 0.58 -4.25
CA ALA A 44 -9.96 -0.12 -3.95
C ALA A 44 -10.17 -1.36 -4.82
N SER A 45 -9.66 -1.38 -6.04
CA SER A 45 -10.06 -2.36 -7.05
C SER A 45 -8.96 -3.31 -7.53
N LEU A 46 -7.69 -2.97 -7.33
CA LEU A 46 -6.60 -3.88 -7.70
C LEU A 46 -6.61 -5.11 -6.81
N PRO A 47 -6.07 -6.26 -7.30
CA PRO A 47 -5.93 -7.42 -6.43
C PRO A 47 -5.19 -7.07 -5.14
N LEU A 48 -5.75 -7.45 -4.00
CA LEU A 48 -5.16 -7.07 -2.71
C LEU A 48 -3.73 -7.61 -2.56
N GLU A 49 -3.46 -8.78 -3.09
CA GLU A 49 -2.13 -9.38 -3.05
C GLU A 49 -1.09 -8.64 -3.88
N ALA A 50 -1.52 -7.70 -4.71
CA ALA A 50 -0.61 -6.84 -5.48
C ALA A 50 -0.26 -5.54 -4.76
N ILE A 51 -0.88 -5.26 -3.62
CA ILE A 51 -0.74 -4.01 -2.89
C ILE A 51 0.14 -4.20 -1.66
N VAL A 52 1.05 -3.24 -1.45
CA VAL A 52 1.77 -3.10 -0.18
C VAL A 52 1.57 -1.68 0.32
N LEU A 53 1.68 -1.50 1.63
CA LEU A 53 1.51 -0.18 2.23
C LEU A 53 2.86 0.44 2.53
N GLU A 54 2.90 1.78 2.44
CA GLU A 54 4.11 2.54 2.70
C GLU A 54 3.78 3.92 3.24
N THR A 55 4.75 4.61 3.84
CA THR A 55 4.57 5.97 4.34
C THR A 55 5.33 7.00 3.52
N ASP A 56 6.49 6.64 3.01
CA ASP A 56 7.43 7.57 2.38
C ASP A 56 7.82 8.73 3.30
N ALA A 57 7.81 8.48 4.62
CA ALA A 57 8.17 9.50 5.59
C ALA A 57 9.61 10.01 5.33
N PRO A 58 9.88 11.31 5.51
CA PRO A 58 8.96 12.34 6.02
C PRO A 58 8.09 12.99 4.94
N ASP A 59 8.17 12.52 3.71
CA ASP A 59 7.45 13.09 2.57
C ASP A 59 6.05 12.47 2.43
N ILE A 60 5.25 13.03 1.54
CA ILE A 60 3.91 12.57 1.17
C ILE A 60 3.04 12.30 2.41
N PRO A 61 2.80 13.29 3.30
CA PRO A 61 1.97 13.06 4.47
C PRO A 61 0.52 12.78 4.07
N PRO A 62 -0.18 11.88 4.79
CA PRO A 62 -1.61 11.67 4.56
C PRO A 62 -2.42 12.94 4.85
N GLU A 63 -3.63 13.00 4.28
CA GLU A 63 -4.50 14.15 4.48
C GLU A 63 -4.77 14.45 5.95
N PHE A 64 -4.95 13.42 6.78
CA PHE A 64 -5.24 13.59 8.20
C PHE A 64 -4.10 14.24 8.99
N VAL A 65 -2.88 14.27 8.43
CA VAL A 65 -1.74 14.94 9.05
C VAL A 65 -1.76 16.43 8.77
N GLY A 66 -2.41 16.82 7.66
CA GLY A 66 -2.44 18.22 7.25
C GLY A 66 -1.05 18.69 6.83
N ARG A 67 -0.61 19.81 7.40
CA ARG A 67 0.70 20.38 7.08
C ARG A 67 1.84 19.80 7.91
N GLY A 68 1.52 18.82 8.75
CA GLY A 68 2.51 18.20 9.60
C GLY A 68 3.46 17.32 8.81
N ARG A 69 4.49 16.87 9.51
CA ARG A 69 5.49 15.99 8.95
C ARG A 69 4.95 14.56 8.90
N ASN A 70 5.22 13.83 7.80
CA ASN A 70 4.87 12.42 7.73
C ASN A 70 5.82 11.60 8.60
N GLU A 71 5.30 10.56 9.24
CA GLU A 71 6.05 9.68 10.11
C GLU A 71 5.64 8.23 9.89
N PRO A 72 6.57 7.26 10.08
CA PRO A 72 6.22 5.83 9.96
C PRO A 72 5.09 5.41 10.91
N ALA A 73 4.94 6.12 12.05
CA ALA A 73 3.88 5.84 13.02
C ALA A 73 2.47 6.03 12.45
N PHE A 74 2.33 6.71 11.31
CA PHE A 74 1.03 6.87 10.66
C PHE A 74 0.61 5.67 9.82
N LEU A 75 1.49 4.68 9.64
CA LEU A 75 1.17 3.51 8.83
C LEU A 75 -0.10 2.78 9.27
N PRO A 76 -0.37 2.58 10.57
CA PRO A 76 -1.63 1.95 10.99
C PRO A 76 -2.87 2.70 10.55
N ARG A 77 -2.82 4.04 10.53
CA ARG A 77 -3.96 4.84 10.07
C ARG A 77 -4.13 4.78 8.56
N ILE A 78 -3.02 4.69 7.83
CA ILE A 78 -3.04 4.47 6.38
C ILE A 78 -3.66 3.10 6.08
N ALA A 79 -3.28 2.08 6.85
CA ALA A 79 -3.84 0.75 6.73
C ALA A 79 -5.35 0.75 7.01
N GLN A 80 -5.77 1.48 8.04
CA GLN A 80 -7.19 1.60 8.36
C GLN A 80 -7.97 2.24 7.20
N PHE A 81 -7.41 3.27 6.58
CA PHE A 81 -8.03 3.89 5.41
C PHE A 81 -8.26 2.89 4.29
N LEU A 82 -7.25 2.06 3.99
CA LEU A 82 -7.38 1.04 2.95
C LEU A 82 -8.42 -0.02 3.34
N CYS A 83 -8.46 -0.43 4.61
CA CYS A 83 -9.47 -1.38 5.08
C CYS A 83 -10.88 -0.85 4.86
N GLU A 84 -11.12 0.41 5.19
CA GLU A 84 -12.42 1.05 4.99
C GLU A 84 -12.76 1.14 3.50
N LEU A 85 -11.79 1.53 2.69
CA LEU A 85 -11.96 1.67 1.25
C LEU A 85 -12.34 0.34 0.58
N ARG A 86 -11.80 -0.77 1.07
CA ARG A 86 -12.03 -2.10 0.51
C ARG A 86 -13.02 -2.93 1.30
N ALA A 87 -13.54 -2.42 2.40
CA ALA A 87 -14.47 -3.12 3.30
C ALA A 87 -13.90 -4.47 3.76
N ILE A 88 -12.65 -4.48 4.20
CA ILE A 88 -11.97 -5.67 4.74
C ILE A 88 -11.48 -5.40 6.15
N SER A 89 -11.19 -6.49 6.88
CA SER A 89 -10.66 -6.38 8.24
C SER A 89 -9.16 -6.07 8.24
N ALA A 90 -8.67 -5.51 9.36
CA ALA A 90 -7.25 -5.27 9.53
C ALA A 90 -6.45 -6.57 9.50
N ASP A 91 -7.00 -7.66 10.02
CA ASP A 91 -6.32 -8.96 10.01
C ASP A 91 -6.17 -9.51 8.60
N ALA A 92 -7.20 -9.37 7.77
CA ALA A 92 -7.14 -9.81 6.38
C ALA A 92 -6.10 -9.00 5.61
N LEU A 93 -6.05 -7.68 5.82
CA LEU A 93 -5.07 -6.83 5.17
C LEU A 93 -3.65 -7.21 5.61
N ALA A 94 -3.44 -7.36 6.91
CA ALA A 94 -2.12 -7.68 7.46
C ALA A 94 -1.60 -9.01 6.91
N ARG A 95 -2.46 -10.03 6.85
CA ARG A 95 -2.09 -11.34 6.32
C ARG A 95 -1.67 -11.26 4.87
N THR A 96 -2.49 -10.59 4.05
CA THR A 96 -2.26 -10.53 2.61
C THR A 96 -1.01 -9.71 2.29
N THR A 97 -0.82 -8.56 2.95
CA THR A 97 0.35 -7.73 2.68
C THR A 97 1.64 -8.41 3.12
N ARG A 98 1.60 -9.15 4.23
CA ARG A 98 2.77 -9.92 4.67
C ARG A 98 3.16 -10.98 3.64
N GLN A 99 2.18 -11.69 3.12
CA GLN A 99 2.43 -12.70 2.08
C GLN A 99 2.98 -12.05 0.81
N SER A 100 2.45 -10.89 0.43
CA SER A 100 2.89 -10.17 -0.76
C SER A 100 4.35 -9.72 -0.65
N VAL A 101 4.72 -9.16 0.51
CA VAL A 101 6.09 -8.72 0.75
C VAL A 101 7.06 -9.91 0.75
N ALA A 102 6.64 -11.02 1.35
CA ALA A 102 7.49 -12.22 1.39
C ALA A 102 7.79 -12.76 -0.01
N ARG A 103 6.88 -12.58 -0.97
CA ARG A 103 7.10 -13.06 -2.34
C ARG A 103 8.16 -12.25 -3.09
N VAL A 104 8.26 -10.95 -2.82
CA VAL A 104 9.24 -10.09 -3.50
C VAL A 104 10.52 -9.90 -2.72
N LEU A 105 10.50 -10.19 -1.41
CA LEU A 105 11.67 -10.10 -0.54
C LEU A 105 11.88 -11.45 0.15
N PRO A 106 12.50 -12.41 -0.56
CA PRO A 106 12.72 -13.74 0.00
C PRO A 106 13.47 -13.67 1.34
N GLY A 107 12.99 -14.43 2.31
CA GLY A 107 13.57 -14.45 3.64
C GLY A 107 12.82 -13.63 4.67
N ILE A 108 12.09 -12.58 4.24
CA ILE A 108 11.36 -11.73 5.19
C ILE A 108 10.20 -12.49 5.85
N GLY A 109 9.60 -13.42 5.12
CA GLY A 109 8.51 -14.24 5.65
C GLY A 109 8.94 -15.22 6.72
N MET A 110 10.26 -15.42 6.91
CA MET A 110 10.82 -16.29 7.94
C MET A 110 10.98 -15.55 9.26
N LEU A 111 10.82 -14.24 9.27
CA LEU A 111 10.88 -13.46 10.50
C LEU A 111 9.62 -13.66 11.32
N PRO A 112 9.71 -13.65 12.66
CA PRO A 112 8.51 -13.71 13.50
C PRO A 112 7.56 -12.55 13.18
N PRO A 113 6.24 -12.78 13.23
CA PRO A 113 5.30 -11.68 13.05
C PRO A 113 5.52 -10.60 14.10
N ARG A 114 5.46 -9.35 13.67
CA ARG A 114 5.51 -8.21 14.57
C ARG A 114 4.22 -7.41 14.44
N LEU A 115 3.69 -7.07 15.56
CA LEU A 115 2.47 -6.30 15.62
C LEU A 115 2.77 -4.82 15.65
#